data_b1b05b473d07bc79b03d983e7321ece4
#
_entry.id   b1b05b473d07bc79b03d983e7321ece4
#
_cell.length_a   1.000
_cell.length_b   1.000
_cell.length_c   1.000
_cell.angle_alpha   90.00
_cell.angle_beta   90.00
_cell.angle_gamma   90.00
#
_symmetry.space_group_name_H-M   'P 1'
#
loop_
_entity.id
_entity.type
_entity.pdbx_description
1 polymer ?
#
loop_
_entity_poly.entity_id
_entity_poly.type
_entity_poly.pdbx_seq_one_letter_code
_entity_poly.pdbx_strand_id
1 'polypeptide(L)'
;MKKESKYIIQEFSSSIEQSLLEQIYFLNQENTPEVGDLSSIKELQNLLRQSSNNYYVIFKNRIIGFMICFREKSDYNSKNYKFFKKKESKFLYVDRVAINEKYRRFGIGKNLYLKIESIAANNDLPICCEVNTDPLNEISIRFHKDLGFTEVGKCKFDNHSVVYLRK
;
A
#
# COMPACT_ATOMS: atom_id res chain seq x y z
N MET A 1 -32.60 8.78 2.21
CA MET A 1 -31.77 7.65 1.75
C MET A 1 -30.50 8.21 1.14
N LYS A 2 -29.36 8.09 1.82
CA LYS A 2 -28.06 8.37 1.21
C LYS A 2 -27.80 7.28 0.18
N LYS A 3 -27.80 7.62 -1.12
CA LYS A 3 -27.28 6.75 -2.16
C LYS A 3 -25.79 6.54 -1.83
N GLU A 4 -25.45 5.36 -1.30
CA GLU A 4 -24.04 4.95 -1.21
C GLU A 4 -23.48 4.97 -2.62
N SER A 5 -22.58 5.87 -2.87
CA SER A 5 -21.82 5.92 -4.11
C SER A 5 -20.88 4.71 -4.13
N LYS A 6 -21.31 3.67 -4.83
CA LYS A 6 -20.66 2.37 -4.83
C LYS A 6 -19.40 2.43 -5.67
N TYR A 7 -18.23 2.56 -5.04
CA TYR A 7 -16.95 2.30 -5.70
C TYR A 7 -16.70 0.79 -5.83
N ILE A 8 -15.79 0.43 -6.71
CA ILE A 8 -15.42 -0.97 -6.97
C ILE A 8 -13.92 -1.12 -6.65
N ILE A 9 -13.56 -2.20 -5.95
CA ILE A 9 -12.18 -2.62 -5.73
C ILE A 9 -11.86 -3.76 -6.69
N GLN A 10 -10.83 -3.59 -7.50
CA GLN A 10 -10.38 -4.58 -8.48
C GLN A 10 -8.92 -4.94 -8.28
N GLU A 11 -8.60 -6.22 -8.44
CA GLU A 11 -7.23 -6.70 -8.49
C GLU A 11 -6.58 -6.34 -9.82
N PHE A 12 -5.27 -6.07 -9.81
CA PHE A 12 -4.52 -5.77 -11.02
C PHE A 12 -3.07 -6.27 -10.94
N SER A 13 -2.42 -6.31 -12.09
CA SER A 13 -1.03 -6.71 -12.24
C SER A 13 -0.28 -5.76 -13.19
N SER A 14 0.96 -6.11 -13.53
CA SER A 14 1.76 -5.35 -14.51
C SER A 14 1.16 -5.28 -15.91
N SER A 15 0.15 -6.09 -16.23
CA SER A 15 -0.59 -6.08 -17.51
C SER A 15 -1.78 -5.12 -17.52
N ILE A 16 -1.94 -4.28 -16.50
CA ILE A 16 -3.00 -3.27 -16.43
C ILE A 16 -2.98 -2.34 -17.65
N GLU A 17 -4.15 -1.91 -18.09
CA GLU A 17 -4.29 -0.94 -19.18
C GLU A 17 -3.52 0.36 -18.92
N GLN A 18 -2.89 0.90 -19.95
CA GLN A 18 -2.02 2.08 -19.86
C GLN A 18 -2.71 3.29 -19.21
N SER A 19 -3.97 3.54 -19.56
CA SER A 19 -4.75 4.66 -19.00
C SER A 19 -4.98 4.54 -17.49
N LEU A 20 -5.16 3.32 -16.98
CA LEU A 20 -5.31 3.06 -15.55
C LEU A 20 -3.95 3.12 -14.83
N LEU A 21 -2.89 2.63 -15.48
CA LEU A 21 -1.53 2.74 -14.96
C LEU A 21 -1.11 4.19 -14.75
N GLU A 22 -1.42 5.06 -15.71
CA GLU A 22 -1.16 6.50 -15.62
C GLU A 22 -1.92 7.14 -14.45
N GLN A 23 -3.18 6.79 -14.26
CA GLN A 23 -3.97 7.28 -13.12
C GLN A 23 -3.37 6.84 -11.78
N ILE A 24 -2.89 5.60 -11.66
CA ILE A 24 -2.22 5.08 -10.46
C ILE A 24 -0.92 5.86 -10.22
N TYR A 25 -0.12 6.09 -11.26
CA TYR A 25 1.11 6.87 -11.17
C TYR A 25 0.85 8.29 -10.65
N PHE A 26 -0.09 9.02 -11.25
CA PHE A 26 -0.42 10.37 -10.79
C PHE A 26 -0.95 10.39 -9.36
N LEU A 27 -1.81 9.43 -8.99
CA LEU A 27 -2.30 9.34 -7.62
C LEU A 27 -1.17 9.04 -6.63
N ASN A 28 -0.16 8.24 -7.02
CA ASN A 28 1.04 8.03 -6.21
C ASN A 28 1.77 9.35 -5.97
N GLN A 29 2.03 10.12 -7.03
CA GLN A 29 2.76 11.38 -6.94
C GLN A 29 2.04 12.44 -6.10
N GLU A 30 0.71 12.47 -6.15
CA GLU A 30 -0.13 13.34 -5.29
C GLU A 30 -0.05 12.97 -3.80
N ASN A 31 0.40 11.76 -3.46
CA ASN A 31 0.49 11.26 -2.08
C ASN A 31 1.93 11.15 -1.57
N THR A 32 2.89 11.75 -2.24
CA THR A 32 4.27 11.88 -1.74
C THR A 32 4.35 13.01 -0.70
N PRO A 33 5.17 12.92 0.35
CA PRO A 33 6.17 11.88 0.65
C PRO A 33 5.64 10.67 1.44
N GLU A 34 4.35 10.59 1.79
CA GLU A 34 3.77 9.51 2.60
C GLU A 34 3.91 8.15 1.90
N VAL A 35 3.76 8.13 0.56
CA VAL A 35 4.23 7.02 -0.28
C VAL A 35 5.50 7.45 -1.01
N GLY A 36 6.37 6.48 -1.32
CA GLY A 36 7.62 6.76 -2.02
C GLY A 36 7.37 7.37 -3.40
N ASP A 37 8.16 8.41 -3.73
CA ASP A 37 8.18 9.00 -5.06
C ASP A 37 8.57 7.96 -6.12
N LEU A 38 8.03 8.11 -7.33
CA LEU A 38 8.36 7.30 -8.49
C LEU A 38 8.88 8.23 -9.60
N SER A 39 10.06 7.95 -10.12
CA SER A 39 10.72 8.78 -11.14
C SER A 39 9.98 8.78 -12.49
N SER A 40 9.21 7.71 -12.75
CA SER A 40 8.49 7.55 -14.02
C SER A 40 7.42 6.46 -13.94
N ILE A 41 6.51 6.45 -14.93
CA ILE A 41 5.54 5.36 -15.14
C ILE A 41 6.26 4.02 -15.38
N LYS A 42 7.43 4.04 -16.03
CA LYS A 42 8.24 2.84 -16.23
C LYS A 42 8.73 2.24 -14.91
N GLU A 43 9.06 3.09 -13.93
CA GLU A 43 9.42 2.62 -12.59
C GLU A 43 8.22 1.94 -11.91
N LEU A 44 7.02 2.51 -12.03
CA LEU A 44 5.79 1.86 -11.56
C LEU A 44 5.57 0.49 -12.24
N GLN A 45 5.76 0.40 -13.55
CA GLN A 45 5.65 -0.89 -14.26
C GLN A 45 6.66 -1.92 -13.75
N ASN A 46 7.90 -1.52 -13.50
CA ASN A 46 8.94 -2.40 -12.95
C ASN A 46 8.59 -2.86 -11.53
N LEU A 47 8.05 -1.98 -10.72
CA LEU A 47 7.52 -2.29 -9.38
C LEU A 47 6.41 -3.36 -9.47
N LEU A 48 5.46 -3.16 -10.37
CA LEU A 48 4.32 -4.08 -10.55
C LEU A 48 4.75 -5.48 -11.04
N ARG A 49 5.84 -5.60 -11.81
CA ARG A 49 6.36 -6.92 -12.22
C ARG A 49 6.88 -7.75 -11.06
N GLN A 50 7.30 -7.12 -9.98
CA GLN A 50 7.84 -7.77 -8.79
C GLN A 50 6.78 -7.90 -7.67
N SER A 51 5.67 -7.22 -7.81
CA SER A 51 4.58 -7.15 -6.83
C SER A 51 3.60 -8.31 -6.96
N SER A 52 2.74 -8.43 -5.96
CA SER A 52 1.64 -9.38 -5.92
C SER A 52 0.50 -8.84 -5.07
N ASN A 53 -0.74 -9.27 -5.35
CA ASN A 53 -1.92 -8.86 -4.59
C ASN A 53 -2.13 -7.34 -4.60
N ASN A 54 -2.16 -6.75 -5.79
CA ASN A 54 -2.39 -5.33 -5.96
C ASN A 54 -3.86 -5.05 -6.24
N TYR A 55 -4.36 -3.93 -5.71
CA TYR A 55 -5.75 -3.50 -5.87
C TYR A 55 -5.84 -2.03 -6.22
N TYR A 56 -6.76 -1.67 -7.10
CA TYR A 56 -7.19 -0.29 -7.28
C TYR A 56 -8.67 -0.12 -6.94
N VAL A 57 -9.03 1.09 -6.62
CA VAL A 57 -10.40 1.50 -6.30
C VAL A 57 -10.87 2.45 -7.37
N ILE A 58 -11.94 2.09 -8.07
CA ILE A 58 -12.51 2.91 -9.14
C ILE A 58 -13.89 3.43 -8.77
N PHE A 59 -14.14 4.70 -9.05
CA PHE A 59 -15.42 5.37 -8.90
C PHE A 59 -15.65 6.32 -10.07
N LYS A 60 -16.80 6.20 -10.75
CA LYS A 60 -17.14 7.01 -11.95
C LYS A 60 -16.00 7.06 -12.98
N ASN A 61 -15.45 5.90 -13.32
CA ASN A 61 -14.34 5.73 -14.27
C ASN A 61 -13.02 6.42 -13.89
N ARG A 62 -12.84 6.76 -12.60
CA ARG A 62 -11.59 7.33 -12.07
C ARG A 62 -11.03 6.45 -10.96
N ILE A 63 -9.74 6.24 -10.97
CA ILE A 63 -9.05 5.61 -9.85
C ILE A 63 -8.96 6.62 -8.71
N ILE A 64 -9.51 6.23 -7.55
CA ILE A 64 -9.56 7.06 -6.34
C ILE A 64 -8.72 6.49 -5.20
N GLY A 65 -8.14 5.32 -5.40
CA GLY A 65 -7.24 4.66 -4.44
C GLY A 65 -6.55 3.47 -5.05
N PHE A 66 -5.43 3.06 -4.47
CA PHE A 66 -4.73 1.83 -4.84
C PHE A 66 -3.89 1.29 -3.68
N MET A 67 -3.51 0.03 -3.80
CA MET A 67 -2.61 -0.67 -2.89
C MET A 67 -1.68 -1.57 -3.70
N ILE A 68 -0.39 -1.57 -3.39
CA ILE A 68 0.61 -2.45 -3.99
C ILE A 68 1.31 -3.23 -2.89
N CYS A 69 1.33 -4.56 -3.03
CA CYS A 69 1.90 -5.48 -2.06
C CYS A 69 2.99 -6.36 -2.66
N PHE A 70 3.80 -6.94 -1.80
CA PHE A 70 4.87 -7.88 -2.15
C PHE A 70 4.83 -9.11 -1.26
N ARG A 71 5.23 -10.25 -1.82
CA ARG A 71 5.45 -11.49 -1.09
C ARG A 71 6.94 -11.72 -0.82
N GLU A 72 7.23 -12.62 0.08
CA GLU A 72 8.59 -12.98 0.56
C GLU A 72 9.59 -13.39 -0.52
N LYS A 73 9.13 -13.87 -1.66
CA LYS A 73 9.98 -14.33 -2.77
C LYS A 73 10.33 -13.24 -3.80
N SER A 74 9.83 -12.03 -3.61
CA SER A 74 10.13 -10.92 -4.51
C SER A 74 11.61 -10.52 -4.43
N ASP A 75 12.14 -10.06 -5.57
CA ASP A 75 13.47 -9.43 -5.67
C ASP A 75 13.44 -7.93 -5.40
N TYR A 76 12.35 -7.44 -4.81
CA TYR A 76 12.16 -6.03 -4.52
C TYR A 76 13.29 -5.45 -3.68
N ASN A 77 13.95 -4.42 -4.21
CA ASN A 77 15.14 -3.82 -3.60
C ASN A 77 14.81 -2.64 -2.66
N SER A 78 13.86 -2.82 -1.76
CA SER A 78 13.55 -1.85 -0.72
C SER A 78 14.20 -2.24 0.60
N LYS A 79 14.82 -1.28 1.31
CA LYS A 79 15.37 -1.51 2.65
C LYS A 79 14.26 -1.88 3.64
N ASN A 80 13.09 -1.27 3.53
CA ASN A 80 11.93 -1.55 4.38
C ASN A 80 11.40 -2.98 4.13
N TYR A 81 11.23 -3.37 2.88
CA TYR A 81 10.86 -4.74 2.51
C TYR A 81 11.88 -5.76 3.04
N LYS A 82 13.17 -5.48 2.89
CA LYS A 82 14.25 -6.37 3.36
C LYS A 82 14.30 -6.53 4.88
N PHE A 83 13.84 -5.54 5.64
CA PHE A 83 13.69 -5.68 7.09
C PHE A 83 12.77 -6.85 7.44
N PHE A 84 11.62 -6.95 6.78
CA PHE A 84 10.68 -8.06 7.01
C PHE A 84 11.18 -9.37 6.41
N LYS A 85 11.80 -9.35 5.25
CA LYS A 85 12.37 -10.55 4.60
C LYS A 85 13.42 -11.26 5.47
N LYS A 86 14.11 -10.52 6.35
CA LYS A 86 15.05 -11.08 7.33
C LYS A 86 14.38 -11.71 8.56
N LYS A 87 13.17 -11.28 8.89
CA LYS A 87 12.46 -11.66 10.12
C LYS A 87 11.36 -12.70 9.91
N GLU A 88 10.75 -12.69 8.74
CA GLU A 88 9.60 -13.53 8.40
C GLU A 88 9.94 -14.48 7.26
N SER A 89 9.62 -15.76 7.43
CA SER A 89 9.79 -16.77 6.37
C SER A 89 8.77 -16.62 5.25
N LYS A 90 7.58 -16.12 5.58
CA LYS A 90 6.49 -15.79 4.66
C LYS A 90 5.75 -14.58 5.20
N PHE A 91 5.34 -13.68 4.32
CA PHE A 91 4.60 -12.46 4.71
C PHE A 91 3.93 -11.82 3.50
N LEU A 92 3.00 -10.93 3.78
CA LEU A 92 2.42 -9.99 2.82
C LEU A 92 2.83 -8.58 3.24
N TYR A 93 3.63 -7.92 2.42
CA TYR A 93 4.13 -6.58 2.68
C TYR A 93 3.36 -5.55 1.85
N VAL A 94 2.76 -4.58 2.54
CA VAL A 94 2.10 -3.43 1.90
C VAL A 94 3.16 -2.36 1.70
N ASP A 95 3.61 -2.20 0.45
CA ASP A 95 4.61 -1.19 0.09
C ASP A 95 4.00 0.21 0.00
N ARG A 96 2.84 0.30 -0.60
CA ARG A 96 2.12 1.55 -0.74
C ARG A 96 0.62 1.39 -0.77
N VAL A 97 -0.05 2.30 -0.13
CA VAL A 97 -1.49 2.49 -0.18
C VAL A 97 -1.76 3.98 -0.23
N ALA A 98 -2.54 4.42 -1.21
CA ALA A 98 -2.90 5.82 -1.39
C ALA A 98 -4.38 5.95 -1.71
N ILE A 99 -5.01 6.95 -1.13
CA ILE A 99 -6.41 7.33 -1.37
C ILE A 99 -6.42 8.80 -1.76
N ASN A 100 -7.10 9.12 -2.85
CA ASN A 100 -7.31 10.50 -3.25
C ASN A 100 -7.94 11.28 -2.09
N GLU A 101 -7.41 12.47 -1.80
CA GLU A 101 -7.77 13.26 -0.63
C GLU A 101 -9.28 13.48 -0.48
N LYS A 102 -9.97 13.75 -1.59
CA LYS A 102 -11.43 13.99 -1.62
C LYS A 102 -12.27 12.78 -1.21
N TYR A 103 -11.68 11.59 -1.26
CA TYR A 103 -12.35 10.32 -0.96
C TYR A 103 -11.84 9.65 0.32
N ARG A 104 -10.99 10.33 1.09
CA ARG A 104 -10.56 9.86 2.40
C ARG A 104 -11.72 9.89 3.40
N ARG A 105 -11.64 9.09 4.46
CA ARG A 105 -12.65 8.97 5.53
C ARG A 105 -13.97 8.28 5.12
N PHE A 106 -14.02 7.68 3.92
CA PHE A 106 -15.15 6.87 3.45
C PHE A 106 -14.94 5.36 3.61
N GLY A 107 -13.95 4.95 4.42
CA GLY A 107 -13.68 3.54 4.69
C GLY A 107 -12.92 2.80 3.58
N ILE A 108 -12.48 3.49 2.52
CA ILE A 108 -11.80 2.87 1.36
C ILE A 108 -10.52 2.15 1.80
N GLY A 109 -9.67 2.81 2.60
CA GLY A 109 -8.44 2.21 3.12
C GLY A 109 -8.72 0.94 3.92
N LYS A 110 -9.71 0.98 4.82
CA LYS A 110 -10.14 -0.19 5.58
C LYS A 110 -10.59 -1.33 4.68
N ASN A 111 -11.36 -1.04 3.63
CA ASN A 111 -11.85 -2.06 2.70
C ASN A 111 -10.72 -2.67 1.84
N LEU A 112 -9.69 -1.90 1.48
CA LEU A 112 -8.47 -2.43 0.86
C LEU A 112 -7.74 -3.40 1.81
N TYR A 113 -7.59 -3.03 3.09
CA TYR A 113 -6.98 -3.92 4.08
C TYR A 113 -7.80 -5.18 4.31
N LEU A 114 -9.13 -5.12 4.34
CA LEU A 114 -9.99 -6.31 4.43
C LEU A 114 -9.76 -7.30 3.28
N LYS A 115 -9.46 -6.81 2.06
CA LYS A 115 -9.09 -7.68 0.93
C LYS A 115 -7.82 -8.47 1.22
N ILE A 116 -6.76 -7.83 1.65
CA ILE A 116 -5.48 -8.51 1.92
C ILE A 116 -5.50 -9.32 3.22
N GLU A 117 -6.30 -8.93 4.21
CA GLU A 117 -6.51 -9.71 5.44
C GLU A 117 -7.12 -11.08 5.15
N SER A 118 -8.08 -11.15 4.23
CA SER A 118 -8.64 -12.42 3.77
C SER A 118 -7.58 -13.33 3.13
N ILE A 119 -6.69 -12.76 2.29
CA ILE A 119 -5.59 -13.50 1.67
C ILE A 119 -4.58 -13.96 2.73
N ALA A 120 -4.23 -13.07 3.65
CA ALA A 120 -3.29 -13.34 4.73
C ALA A 120 -3.79 -14.47 5.64
N ALA A 121 -5.06 -14.42 6.06
CA ALA A 121 -5.69 -15.45 6.88
C ALA A 121 -5.70 -16.83 6.19
N ASN A 122 -6.07 -16.89 4.90
CA ASN A 122 -6.14 -18.13 4.14
C ASN A 122 -4.76 -18.78 3.91
N ASN A 123 -3.68 -18.01 3.98
CA ASN A 123 -2.31 -18.47 3.74
C ASN A 123 -1.43 -18.43 5.00
N ASP A 124 -2.00 -18.09 6.14
CA ASP A 124 -1.28 -17.91 7.41
C ASP A 124 -0.08 -16.98 7.27
N LEU A 125 -0.33 -15.75 6.78
CA LEU A 125 0.68 -14.73 6.53
C LEU A 125 0.53 -13.57 7.52
N PRO A 126 1.61 -13.09 8.13
CA PRO A 126 1.61 -11.78 8.74
C PRO A 126 1.51 -10.70 7.66
N ILE A 127 0.82 -9.61 7.96
CA ILE A 127 0.78 -8.40 7.14
C ILE A 127 1.78 -7.41 7.72
N CYS A 128 2.66 -6.90 6.88
CA CYS A 128 3.75 -6.01 7.26
C CYS A 128 3.70 -4.71 6.46
N CYS A 129 4.06 -3.62 7.09
CA CYS A 129 4.21 -2.31 6.43
C CYS A 129 5.13 -1.39 7.24
N GLU A 130 5.44 -0.22 6.70
CA GLU A 130 6.05 0.88 7.46
C GLU A 130 5.23 2.15 7.31
N VAL A 131 5.41 3.04 8.28
CA VAL A 131 4.81 4.38 8.30
C VAL A 131 5.89 5.39 8.69
N ASN A 132 5.90 6.54 8.02
CA ASN A 132 6.82 7.63 8.34
C ASN A 132 6.57 8.19 9.75
N THR A 133 7.66 8.33 10.50
CA THR A 133 7.67 8.99 11.81
C THR A 133 8.38 10.34 11.78
N ASP A 134 9.19 10.59 10.76
CA ASP A 134 9.82 11.88 10.47
C ASP A 134 9.98 12.01 8.94
N PRO A 135 9.22 12.89 8.26
CA PRO A 135 8.09 13.66 8.80
C PRO A 135 6.98 12.75 9.33
N LEU A 136 6.32 13.20 10.41
CA LEU A 136 5.33 12.38 11.11
C LEU A 136 4.03 12.21 10.31
N ASN A 137 3.65 10.97 10.01
CA ASN A 137 2.35 10.60 9.45
C ASN A 137 1.43 10.02 10.54
N GLU A 138 0.96 10.88 11.43
CA GLU A 138 0.14 10.48 12.59
C GLU A 138 -1.17 9.80 12.18
N ILE A 139 -1.80 10.27 11.10
CA ILE A 139 -3.05 9.71 10.58
C ILE A 139 -2.85 8.24 10.20
N SER A 140 -1.78 7.92 9.48
CA SER A 140 -1.47 6.55 9.07
C SER A 140 -1.07 5.67 10.26
N ILE A 141 -0.31 6.18 11.21
CA ILE A 141 0.05 5.44 12.43
C ILE A 141 -1.21 5.05 13.21
N ARG A 142 -2.11 6.00 13.44
CA ARG A 142 -3.39 5.76 14.13
C ARG A 142 -4.26 4.76 13.36
N PHE A 143 -4.38 4.93 12.05
CA PHE A 143 -5.15 4.04 11.18
C PHE A 143 -4.67 2.58 11.30
N HIS A 144 -3.36 2.34 11.22
CA HIS A 144 -2.82 0.99 11.35
C HIS A 144 -2.97 0.42 12.76
N LYS A 145 -2.81 1.25 13.80
CA LYS A 145 -3.04 0.84 15.18
C LYS A 145 -4.50 0.39 15.38
N ASP A 146 -5.45 1.14 14.83
CA ASP A 146 -6.88 0.82 14.90
C ASP A 146 -7.22 -0.48 14.14
N LEU A 147 -6.44 -0.84 13.12
CA LEU A 147 -6.53 -2.12 12.40
C LEU A 147 -5.85 -3.29 13.15
N GLY A 148 -5.20 -3.05 14.29
CA GLY A 148 -4.56 -4.08 15.11
C GLY A 148 -3.08 -4.32 14.79
N PHE A 149 -2.42 -3.43 14.05
CA PHE A 149 -0.98 -3.51 13.83
C PHE A 149 -0.21 -3.13 15.11
N THR A 150 0.93 -3.81 15.31
CA THR A 150 1.87 -3.53 16.40
C THR A 150 3.24 -3.15 15.84
N GLU A 151 3.97 -2.33 16.60
CA GLU A 151 5.34 -1.95 16.27
C GLU A 151 6.30 -3.12 16.44
N VAL A 152 7.15 -3.37 15.44
CA VAL A 152 8.17 -4.42 15.45
C VAL A 152 9.59 -3.91 15.18
N GLY A 153 9.74 -2.61 14.98
CA GLY A 153 11.04 -1.98 14.78
C GLY A 153 10.94 -0.56 14.25
N LYS A 154 12.09 0.09 14.13
CA LYS A 154 12.23 1.45 13.59
C LYS A 154 13.47 1.52 12.72
N CYS A 155 13.48 2.47 11.80
CA CYS A 155 14.67 2.80 11.02
C CYS A 155 14.75 4.30 10.78
N LYS A 156 15.95 4.85 10.92
CA LYS A 156 16.28 6.22 10.55
C LYS A 156 17.10 6.20 9.27
N PHE A 157 16.62 6.90 8.25
CA PHE A 157 17.34 7.18 7.01
C PHE A 157 17.89 8.61 7.04
N ASP A 158 18.64 9.00 6.02
CA ASP A 158 19.27 10.34 5.98
C ASP A 158 18.23 11.48 5.95
N ASN A 159 17.08 11.26 5.29
CA ASN A 159 16.06 12.28 5.05
C ASN A 159 14.68 11.95 5.66
N HIS A 160 14.52 10.79 6.31
CA HIS A 160 13.25 10.38 6.94
C HIS A 160 13.46 9.25 7.94
N SER A 161 12.44 8.99 8.75
CA SER A 161 12.40 7.86 9.67
C SER A 161 11.09 7.11 9.54
N VAL A 162 11.11 5.82 9.82
CA VAL A 162 9.92 4.95 9.75
C VAL A 162 9.77 4.09 11.00
N VAL A 163 8.54 3.71 11.29
CA VAL A 163 8.19 2.62 12.19
C VAL A 163 7.73 1.41 11.37
N TYR A 164 8.23 0.23 11.71
CA TYR A 164 7.81 -1.04 11.11
C TYR A 164 6.66 -1.63 11.91
N LEU A 165 5.60 -1.99 11.20
CA LEU A 165 4.34 -2.48 11.74
C LEU A 165 4.01 -3.88 11.23
N ARG A 166 3.43 -4.70 12.10
CA ARG A 166 3.04 -6.09 11.80
C ARG A 166 1.69 -6.43 12.43
N LYS A 167 0.88 -7.16 11.68
CA LYS A 167 -0.38 -7.74 12.13
C LYS A 167 -0.42 -9.22 11.82
#